data_0c8e2815ec0eea0e663a11e277b17557
#
_entry.id   0c8e2815ec0eea0e663a11e277b17557
#
_cell.length_a   1.000
_cell.length_b   1.000
_cell.length_c   1.000
_cell.angle_alpha   90.00
_cell.angle_beta   90.00
_cell.angle_gamma   90.00
#
_symmetry.space_group_name_H-M   'P 1'
#
loop_
_entity.id
_entity.type
_entity.pdbx_description
1 polymer ?
#
loop_
_entity_poly.entity_id
_entity_poly.type
_entity_poly.pdbx_seq_one_letter_code
_entity_poly.pdbx_strand_id
1 'polypeptide(L)'
;MTQEIPVYLFTGFLDAGKTKFIQETLEDVRFNNGESTLLLLCEEGEEEYDPSTFSGKNVFIETIEEQEELTPSNLERLQKKHAVERVVIEYNGMWMLDTLYQNMPDGWIVYQEFMFADSQTFLTYNANMRGLVVDKLKSCEMLVLNRADEKVDKVEIHKIVRAISRRANIAYEDRTGEVYYDDTHEELP
;
A
#
# COMPACT_ATOMS: atom_id res chain seq x y z
N MET A 1 16.34 24.66 2.93
CA MET A 1 15.29 23.80 3.47
C MET A 1 15.12 22.65 2.49
N THR A 2 15.22 21.42 2.95
CA THR A 2 14.95 20.25 2.11
C THR A 2 13.44 20.24 1.86
N GLN A 3 13.03 20.18 0.59
CA GLN A 3 11.62 20.11 0.23
C GLN A 3 11.05 18.78 0.75
N GLU A 4 9.95 18.83 1.49
CA GLU A 4 9.23 17.60 1.86
C GLU A 4 8.51 17.03 0.64
N ILE A 5 8.71 15.73 0.43
CA ILE A 5 8.05 14.97 -0.64
C ILE A 5 7.14 13.93 0.02
N PRO A 6 5.81 14.07 -0.11
CA PRO A 6 4.88 13.12 0.46
C PRO A 6 4.97 11.77 -0.26
N VAL A 7 5.01 10.71 0.55
CA VAL A 7 5.02 9.32 0.11
C VAL A 7 3.70 8.66 0.49
N TYR A 8 3.04 8.07 -0.49
CA TYR A 8 1.85 7.25 -0.33
C TYR A 8 2.26 5.79 -0.55
N LEU A 9 2.27 5.02 0.52
CA LEU A 9 2.80 3.66 0.55
C LEU A 9 1.67 2.65 0.60
N PHE A 10 1.66 1.76 -0.38
CA PHE A 10 0.71 0.67 -0.51
C PHE A 10 1.44 -0.66 -0.42
N THR A 11 1.14 -1.41 0.62
CA THR A 11 1.76 -2.69 0.94
C THR A 11 0.76 -3.83 0.85
N GLY A 12 1.21 -5.03 1.02
CA GLY A 12 0.38 -6.22 1.05
C GLY A 12 0.87 -7.28 0.07
N PHE A 13 0.14 -8.38 0.03
CA PHE A 13 0.52 -9.53 -0.78
C PHE A 13 0.14 -9.34 -2.25
N LEU A 14 0.75 -10.16 -3.11
CA LEU A 14 0.49 -10.15 -4.54
C LEU A 14 -1.01 -10.35 -4.83
N ASP A 15 -1.52 -9.67 -5.83
CA ASP A 15 -2.91 -9.73 -6.29
C ASP A 15 -3.97 -9.39 -5.21
N ALA A 16 -3.59 -8.63 -4.21
CA ALA A 16 -4.48 -8.18 -3.14
C ALA A 16 -5.23 -6.86 -3.43
N GLY A 17 -5.20 -6.39 -4.68
CA GLY A 17 -5.94 -5.20 -5.11
C GLY A 17 -5.18 -3.88 -5.02
N LYS A 18 -3.87 -3.88 -4.75
CA LYS A 18 -3.03 -2.66 -4.71
C LYS A 18 -3.07 -1.89 -6.02
N THR A 19 -2.78 -2.56 -7.13
CA THR A 19 -2.72 -1.95 -8.46
C THR A 19 -4.02 -1.26 -8.83
N LYS A 20 -5.16 -1.94 -8.65
CA LYS A 20 -6.49 -1.36 -8.90
C LYS A 20 -6.72 -0.10 -8.06
N PHE A 21 -6.43 -0.15 -6.77
CA PHE A 21 -6.63 0.98 -5.87
C PHE A 21 -5.75 2.18 -6.26
N ILE A 22 -4.49 1.94 -6.59
CA ILE A 22 -3.56 3.00 -7.04
C ILE A 22 -4.02 3.57 -8.38
N GLN A 23 -4.45 2.73 -9.32
CA GLN A 23 -5.00 3.16 -10.60
C GLN A 23 -6.18 4.12 -10.40
N GLU A 24 -7.17 3.74 -9.61
CA GLU A 24 -8.34 4.56 -9.30
C GLU A 24 -7.96 5.86 -8.57
N THR A 25 -6.96 5.81 -7.70
CA THR A 25 -6.43 6.99 -7.02
C THR A 25 -5.81 7.99 -8.00
N LEU A 26 -5.04 7.49 -8.97
CA LEU A 26 -4.40 8.34 -9.99
C LEU A 26 -5.38 8.84 -11.07
N GLU A 27 -6.52 8.20 -11.21
CA GLU A 27 -7.64 8.68 -12.05
C GLU A 27 -8.46 9.77 -11.37
N ASP A 28 -8.39 9.89 -10.05
CA ASP A 28 -9.14 10.90 -9.29
C ASP A 28 -8.41 12.25 -9.33
N VAL A 29 -9.07 13.24 -9.94
CA VAL A 29 -8.54 14.61 -10.07
C VAL A 29 -8.29 15.30 -8.72
N ARG A 30 -8.95 14.86 -7.66
CA ARG A 30 -8.75 15.40 -6.31
C ARG A 30 -7.38 15.00 -5.75
N PHE A 31 -6.89 13.82 -6.11
CA PHE A 31 -5.57 13.35 -5.74
C PHE A 31 -4.52 13.74 -6.79
N ASN A 32 -4.79 13.48 -8.06
CA ASN A 32 -3.87 13.70 -9.16
C ASN A 32 -4.28 14.93 -9.97
N ASN A 33 -3.81 16.08 -9.55
CA ASN A 33 -4.10 17.40 -10.15
C ASN A 33 -2.89 17.97 -10.89
N GLY A 34 -2.05 17.14 -11.45
CA GLY A 34 -0.92 17.52 -12.30
C GLY A 34 0.43 17.62 -11.60
N GLU A 35 0.53 17.26 -10.33
CA GLU A 35 1.79 17.15 -9.60
C GLU A 35 2.70 16.09 -10.25
N SER A 36 4.00 16.39 -10.31
CA SER A 36 4.98 15.41 -10.75
C SER A 36 5.05 14.23 -9.77
N THR A 37 4.49 13.11 -10.17
CA THR A 37 4.34 11.92 -9.35
C THR A 37 5.27 10.81 -9.84
N LEU A 38 6.12 10.30 -8.95
CA LEU A 38 6.83 9.05 -9.16
C LEU A 38 5.95 7.90 -8.69
N LEU A 39 5.53 7.04 -9.62
CA LEU A 39 4.90 5.77 -9.31
C LEU A 39 5.99 4.68 -9.32
N LEU A 40 6.39 4.27 -8.12
CA LEU A 40 7.45 3.29 -7.92
C LEU A 40 6.85 1.89 -7.74
N LEU A 41 7.11 1.01 -8.69
CA LEU A 41 6.63 -0.37 -8.68
C LEU A 41 7.72 -1.30 -8.18
N CYS A 42 7.48 -1.93 -7.03
CA CYS A 42 8.38 -2.91 -6.43
C CYS A 42 7.84 -4.35 -6.56
N GLU A 43 6.75 -4.52 -7.28
CA GLU A 43 6.09 -5.81 -7.48
C GLU A 43 5.36 -5.81 -8.81
N GLU A 44 5.49 -6.89 -9.58
CA GLU A 44 4.71 -7.11 -10.79
C GLU A 44 3.62 -8.15 -10.51
N GLY A 45 2.37 -7.76 -10.67
CA GLY A 45 1.19 -8.62 -10.57
C GLY A 45 0.56 -8.90 -11.93
N GLU A 46 -0.61 -9.51 -11.92
CA GLU A 46 -1.38 -9.78 -13.14
C GLU A 46 -2.04 -8.51 -13.71
N GLU A 47 -2.33 -7.52 -12.85
CA GLU A 47 -2.93 -6.26 -13.24
C GLU A 47 -1.86 -5.26 -13.70
N GLU A 48 -2.12 -4.61 -14.82
CA GLU A 48 -1.26 -3.56 -15.38
C GLU A 48 -1.90 -2.18 -15.20
N TYR A 49 -1.05 -1.14 -15.10
CA TYR A 49 -1.51 0.23 -15.10
C TYR A 49 -1.90 0.70 -16.51
N ASP A 50 -2.95 1.51 -16.58
CA ASP A 50 -3.33 2.25 -17.79
C ASP A 50 -3.10 3.76 -17.58
N PRO A 51 -1.94 4.30 -17.96
CA PRO A 51 -1.64 5.71 -17.80
C PRO A 51 -2.55 6.63 -18.62
N SER A 52 -3.23 6.11 -19.64
CA SER A 52 -4.09 6.92 -20.51
C SER A 52 -5.33 7.47 -19.79
N THR A 53 -5.74 6.82 -18.70
CA THR A 53 -6.89 7.22 -17.88
C THR A 53 -6.52 8.06 -16.66
N PHE A 54 -5.24 8.25 -16.37
CA PHE A 54 -4.81 9.11 -15.28
C PHE A 54 -5.32 10.55 -15.47
N SER A 55 -5.81 11.16 -14.39
CA SER A 55 -6.33 12.54 -14.43
C SER A 55 -5.25 13.58 -14.66
N GLY A 56 -4.00 13.33 -14.19
CA GLY A 56 -2.81 14.12 -14.46
C GLY A 56 -1.82 13.36 -15.34
N LYS A 57 -1.10 14.10 -16.20
CA LYS A 57 -0.15 13.48 -17.15
C LYS A 57 1.29 13.40 -16.64
N ASN A 58 1.57 13.97 -15.47
CA ASN A 58 2.91 14.01 -14.88
C ASN A 58 3.14 12.82 -13.92
N VAL A 59 2.72 11.63 -14.32
CA VAL A 59 2.98 10.38 -13.58
C VAL A 59 4.07 9.61 -14.31
N PHE A 60 5.16 9.35 -13.61
CA PHE A 60 6.33 8.67 -14.12
C PHE A 60 6.46 7.31 -13.44
N ILE A 61 6.32 6.24 -14.22
CA ILE A 61 6.37 4.87 -13.71
C ILE A 61 7.81 4.38 -13.79
N GLU A 62 8.36 3.98 -12.65
CA GLU A 62 9.68 3.36 -12.55
C GLU A 62 9.57 2.05 -11.76
N THR A 63 10.30 1.03 -12.17
CA THR A 63 10.26 -0.30 -11.57
C THR A 63 11.52 -0.57 -10.76
N ILE A 64 11.35 -1.18 -9.60
CA ILE A 64 12.42 -1.75 -8.76
C ILE A 64 12.21 -3.26 -8.78
N GLU A 65 13.03 -3.98 -9.53
CA GLU A 65 12.88 -5.43 -9.69
C GLU A 65 13.50 -6.20 -8.53
N GLU A 66 14.63 -5.72 -8.01
CA GLU A 66 15.37 -6.37 -6.94
C GLU A 66 15.46 -5.47 -5.71
N GLN A 67 15.36 -6.08 -4.53
CA GLN A 67 15.39 -5.35 -3.26
C GLN A 67 16.69 -4.53 -3.08
N GLU A 68 17.79 -5.01 -3.64
CA GLU A 68 19.10 -4.38 -3.62
C GLU A 68 19.15 -3.05 -4.39
N GLU A 69 18.19 -2.79 -5.26
CA GLU A 69 18.05 -1.52 -5.98
C GLU A 69 17.44 -0.41 -5.10
N LEU A 70 16.84 -0.77 -3.97
CA LEU A 70 16.36 0.18 -2.96
C LEU A 70 17.55 0.79 -2.21
N THR A 71 18.20 1.74 -2.84
CA THR A 71 19.30 2.50 -2.26
C THR A 71 18.99 3.99 -2.24
N PRO A 72 19.51 4.77 -1.28
CA PRO A 72 19.29 6.21 -1.27
C PRO A 72 19.71 6.86 -2.58
N SER A 73 20.84 6.47 -3.15
CA SER A 73 21.35 7.03 -4.40
C SER A 73 20.45 6.75 -5.61
N ASN A 74 19.88 5.54 -5.71
CA ASN A 74 18.98 5.20 -6.81
C ASN A 74 17.66 5.97 -6.68
N LEU A 75 17.09 6.04 -5.47
CA LEU A 75 15.85 6.77 -5.24
C LEU A 75 16.02 8.28 -5.45
N GLU A 76 17.16 8.86 -5.01
CA GLU A 76 17.48 10.26 -5.30
C GLU A 76 17.67 10.52 -6.80
N ARG A 77 18.27 9.58 -7.53
CA ARG A 77 18.41 9.66 -8.99
C ARG A 77 17.05 9.73 -9.67
N LEU A 78 16.11 8.89 -9.28
CA LEU A 78 14.74 8.88 -9.81
C LEU A 78 14.00 10.17 -9.45
N GLN A 79 14.14 10.65 -8.22
CA GLN A 79 13.57 11.92 -7.78
C GLN A 79 14.05 13.09 -8.64
N LYS A 80 15.34 13.18 -8.92
CA LYS A 80 15.92 14.24 -9.75
C LYS A 80 15.53 14.11 -11.22
N LYS A 81 15.55 12.89 -11.74
CA LYS A 81 15.20 12.57 -13.14
C LYS A 81 13.83 13.14 -13.52
N HIS A 82 12.86 13.05 -12.63
CA HIS A 82 11.47 13.43 -12.88
C HIS A 82 11.04 14.71 -12.17
N ALA A 83 11.95 15.39 -11.46
CA ALA A 83 11.61 16.55 -10.64
C ALA A 83 10.38 16.29 -9.73
N VAL A 84 10.45 15.21 -8.96
CA VAL A 84 9.33 14.62 -8.24
C VAL A 84 8.81 15.52 -7.14
N GLU A 85 7.49 15.71 -7.09
CA GLU A 85 6.77 16.44 -6.05
C GLU A 85 6.02 15.50 -5.09
N ARG A 86 5.78 14.25 -5.52
CA ARG A 86 5.03 13.24 -4.78
C ARG A 86 5.47 11.84 -5.20
N VAL A 87 5.46 10.90 -4.28
CA VAL A 87 5.79 9.50 -4.53
C VAL A 87 4.61 8.61 -4.16
N VAL A 88 4.27 7.69 -5.05
CA VAL A 88 3.33 6.59 -4.79
C VAL A 88 4.11 5.30 -4.95
N ILE A 89 4.09 4.45 -3.93
CA ILE A 89 4.84 3.19 -3.92
C ILE A 89 3.89 2.01 -3.84
N GLU A 90 3.95 1.14 -4.83
CA GLU A 90 3.42 -0.22 -4.74
C GLU A 90 4.55 -1.15 -4.28
N TYR A 91 4.56 -1.45 -2.97
CA TYR A 91 5.65 -2.17 -2.34
C TYR A 91 5.47 -3.69 -2.45
N ASN A 92 6.57 -4.41 -2.61
CA ASN A 92 6.58 -5.86 -2.64
C ASN A 92 6.24 -6.44 -1.26
N GLY A 93 5.21 -7.27 -1.20
CA GLY A 93 4.72 -7.88 0.04
C GLY A 93 5.71 -8.82 0.72
N MET A 94 6.70 -9.33 -0.01
CA MET A 94 7.73 -10.22 0.52
C MET A 94 8.95 -9.47 1.07
N TRP A 95 9.07 -8.17 0.81
CA TRP A 95 10.16 -7.35 1.32
C TRP A 95 9.77 -6.69 2.64
N MET A 96 10.73 -6.58 3.56
CA MET A 96 10.51 -5.90 4.84
C MET A 96 10.44 -4.38 4.63
N LEU A 97 9.56 -3.72 5.38
CA LEU A 97 9.40 -2.26 5.32
C LEU A 97 10.64 -1.51 5.77
N ASP A 98 11.39 -2.05 6.72
CA ASP A 98 12.63 -1.43 7.19
C ASP A 98 13.64 -1.20 6.06
N THR A 99 13.68 -2.08 5.06
CA THR A 99 14.54 -1.88 3.88
C THR A 99 14.18 -0.61 3.13
N LEU A 100 12.89 -0.32 2.96
CA LEU A 100 12.44 0.92 2.35
C LEU A 100 12.74 2.13 3.24
N TYR A 101 12.34 2.09 4.50
CA TYR A 101 12.48 3.23 5.41
C TYR A 101 13.93 3.66 5.61
N GLN A 102 14.86 2.71 5.71
CA GLN A 102 16.29 2.99 5.87
C GLN A 102 16.94 3.58 4.62
N ASN A 103 16.32 3.40 3.44
CA ASN A 103 16.88 3.81 2.17
C ASN A 103 16.13 4.97 1.51
N MET A 104 15.05 5.45 2.11
CA MET A 104 14.36 6.62 1.59
C MET A 104 15.26 7.86 1.64
N PRO A 105 15.28 8.68 0.58
CA PRO A 105 15.98 9.95 0.59
C PRO A 105 15.51 10.89 1.70
N ASP A 106 16.38 11.75 2.16
CA ASP A 106 16.02 12.85 3.05
C ASP A 106 14.92 13.71 2.43
N GLY A 107 13.89 14.00 3.21
CA GLY A 107 12.74 14.78 2.76
C GLY A 107 11.56 13.94 2.26
N TRP A 108 11.74 12.65 2.03
CA TRP A 108 10.59 11.75 1.79
C TRP A 108 9.88 11.45 3.11
N ILE A 109 8.60 11.83 3.17
CA ILE A 109 7.77 11.67 4.37
C ILE A 109 6.56 10.80 4.03
N VAL A 110 6.40 9.70 4.75
CA VAL A 110 5.22 8.83 4.58
C VAL A 110 3.98 9.53 5.12
N TYR A 111 3.09 9.92 4.21
CA TYR A 111 1.82 10.57 4.52
C TYR A 111 0.70 9.57 4.71
N GLN A 112 0.78 8.43 4.02
CA GLN A 112 -0.25 7.40 4.06
C GLN A 112 0.39 6.04 3.85
N GLU A 113 -0.01 5.07 4.65
CA GLU A 113 0.44 3.68 4.57
C GLU A 113 -0.75 2.75 4.69
N PHE A 114 -1.11 2.09 3.58
CA PHE A 114 -2.19 1.13 3.52
C PHE A 114 -1.66 -0.26 3.23
N MET A 115 -2.22 -1.25 3.92
CA MET A 115 -2.00 -2.66 3.63
C MET A 115 -3.22 -3.24 2.92
N PHE A 116 -2.98 -4.02 1.88
CA PHE A 116 -4.02 -4.75 1.14
C PHE A 116 -3.85 -6.25 1.34
N ALA A 117 -4.95 -6.93 1.54
CA ALA A 117 -5.00 -8.38 1.63
C ALA A 117 -6.30 -8.92 1.02
N ASP A 118 -6.26 -10.15 0.54
CA ASP A 118 -7.46 -10.88 0.18
C ASP A 118 -8.12 -11.42 1.45
N SER A 119 -9.37 -11.08 1.68
CA SER A 119 -10.11 -11.51 2.87
C SER A 119 -10.25 -13.03 2.99
N GLN A 120 -10.25 -13.73 1.84
CA GLN A 120 -10.37 -15.19 1.79
C GLN A 120 -9.10 -15.91 2.22
N THR A 121 -7.94 -15.26 2.09
CA THR A 121 -6.62 -15.87 2.35
C THR A 121 -5.85 -15.25 3.50
N PHE A 122 -6.33 -14.14 4.06
CA PHE A 122 -5.62 -13.40 5.12
C PHE A 122 -5.24 -14.29 6.32
N LEU A 123 -6.18 -15.11 6.81
CA LEU A 123 -5.91 -16.00 7.94
C LEU A 123 -4.84 -17.04 7.63
N THR A 124 -4.82 -17.56 6.40
CA THR A 124 -3.80 -18.49 5.92
C THR A 124 -2.43 -17.80 5.83
N TYR A 125 -2.37 -16.59 5.29
CA TYR A 125 -1.13 -15.81 5.27
C TYR A 125 -0.63 -15.50 6.68
N ASN A 126 -1.51 -15.13 7.60
CA ASN A 126 -1.12 -14.89 8.98
C ASN A 126 -0.57 -16.16 9.65
N ALA A 127 -1.16 -17.32 9.37
CA ALA A 127 -0.70 -18.60 9.94
C ALA A 127 0.69 -19.00 9.41
N ASN A 128 0.97 -18.78 8.13
CA ASN A 128 2.17 -19.26 7.45
C ASN A 128 3.29 -18.23 7.33
N MET A 129 2.94 -16.93 7.27
CA MET A 129 3.89 -15.84 7.05
C MET A 129 3.66 -14.69 8.04
N ARG A 130 3.48 -15.05 9.31
CA ARG A 130 3.15 -14.08 10.36
C ARG A 130 4.13 -12.91 10.46
N GLY A 131 5.43 -13.16 10.26
CA GLY A 131 6.46 -12.13 10.28
C GLY A 131 6.21 -11.01 9.26
N LEU A 132 5.78 -11.38 8.05
CA LEU A 132 5.43 -10.41 7.00
C LEU A 132 4.12 -9.69 7.29
N VAL A 133 3.13 -10.40 7.84
CA VAL A 133 1.85 -9.78 8.26
C VAL A 133 2.09 -8.75 9.36
N VAL A 134 2.85 -9.10 10.38
CA VAL A 134 3.23 -8.18 11.47
C VAL A 134 4.00 -6.97 10.92
N ASP A 135 4.97 -7.21 10.04
CA ASP A 135 5.76 -6.14 9.43
C ASP A 135 4.88 -5.09 8.73
N LYS A 136 3.87 -5.53 7.97
CA LYS A 136 2.97 -4.63 7.23
C LYS A 136 1.90 -3.99 8.12
N LEU A 137 1.39 -4.70 9.12
CA LEU A 137 0.32 -4.19 9.99
C LEU A 137 0.80 -3.22 11.05
N LYS A 138 2.02 -3.37 11.55
CA LYS A 138 2.51 -2.60 12.72
C LYS A 138 2.47 -1.09 12.55
N SER A 139 2.58 -0.60 11.32
CA SER A 139 2.66 0.83 11.00
C SER A 139 1.56 1.31 10.04
N CYS A 140 0.75 0.42 9.46
CA CYS A 140 -0.28 0.83 8.53
C CYS A 140 -1.43 1.58 9.24
N GLU A 141 -2.02 2.53 8.53
CA GLU A 141 -3.19 3.28 8.99
C GLU A 141 -4.48 2.52 8.69
N MET A 142 -4.49 1.76 7.62
CA MET A 142 -5.64 0.99 7.16
C MET A 142 -5.22 -0.34 6.56
N LEU A 143 -5.92 -1.40 6.97
CA LEU A 143 -5.94 -2.69 6.30
C LEU A 143 -7.20 -2.77 5.43
N VAL A 144 -7.01 -2.94 4.13
CA VAL A 144 -8.11 -3.15 3.18
C VAL A 144 -8.16 -4.63 2.80
N LEU A 145 -9.27 -5.26 3.10
CA LEU A 145 -9.52 -6.68 2.83
C LEU A 145 -10.54 -6.79 1.69
N ASN A 146 -10.08 -7.16 0.50
CA ASN A 146 -10.93 -7.28 -0.68
C ASN A 146 -11.62 -8.65 -0.78
N ARG A 147 -12.51 -8.79 -1.75
CA ARG A 147 -13.31 -10.02 -2.02
C ARG A 147 -14.07 -10.51 -0.78
N ALA A 148 -14.48 -9.59 0.09
CA ALA A 148 -15.19 -9.94 1.30
C ALA A 148 -16.59 -10.48 1.00
N ASP A 149 -16.98 -11.51 1.73
CA ASP A 149 -18.31 -12.08 1.72
C ASP A 149 -18.72 -12.55 3.13
N GLU A 150 -19.88 -13.15 3.24
CA GLU A 150 -20.44 -13.63 4.50
C GLU A 150 -19.66 -14.80 5.14
N LYS A 151 -18.78 -15.46 4.37
CA LYS A 151 -17.98 -16.60 4.86
C LYS A 151 -16.68 -16.15 5.54
N VAL A 152 -16.32 -14.89 5.40
CA VAL A 152 -15.10 -14.35 6.02
C VAL A 152 -15.27 -14.28 7.53
N ASP A 153 -14.34 -14.86 8.26
CA ASP A 153 -14.30 -14.79 9.73
C ASP A 153 -13.75 -13.43 10.18
N LYS A 154 -14.62 -12.42 10.16
CA LYS A 154 -14.28 -11.04 10.53
C LYS A 154 -13.89 -10.91 12.00
N VAL A 155 -14.46 -11.74 12.88
CA VAL A 155 -14.13 -11.73 14.31
C VAL A 155 -12.69 -12.18 14.52
N GLU A 156 -12.27 -13.25 13.86
CA GLU A 156 -10.88 -13.73 13.99
C GLU A 156 -9.89 -12.76 13.35
N ILE A 157 -10.22 -12.18 12.19
CA ILE A 157 -9.42 -11.13 11.55
C ILE A 157 -9.26 -9.93 12.50
N HIS A 158 -10.35 -9.46 13.10
CA HIS A 158 -10.32 -8.37 14.06
C HIS A 158 -9.36 -8.64 15.23
N LYS A 159 -9.45 -9.82 15.84
CA LYS A 159 -8.56 -10.21 16.95
C LYS A 159 -7.08 -10.20 16.53
N ILE A 160 -6.77 -10.77 15.37
CA ILE A 160 -5.39 -10.81 14.85
C ILE A 160 -4.88 -9.39 14.61
N VAL A 161 -5.65 -8.56 13.95
CA VAL A 161 -5.24 -7.18 13.65
C VAL A 161 -5.04 -6.40 14.95
N ARG A 162 -5.97 -6.47 15.90
CA ARG A 162 -5.87 -5.75 17.18
C ARG A 162 -4.72 -6.23 18.07
N ALA A 163 -4.33 -7.50 17.96
CA ALA A 163 -3.15 -8.00 18.65
C ALA A 163 -1.83 -7.39 18.13
N ILE A 164 -1.81 -6.95 16.87
CA ILE A 164 -0.63 -6.37 16.21
C ILE A 164 -0.71 -4.83 16.22
N SER A 165 -1.86 -4.28 15.86
CA SER A 165 -2.08 -2.84 15.72
C SER A 165 -3.42 -2.44 16.34
N ARG A 166 -3.36 -1.53 17.32
CA ARG A 166 -4.56 -0.92 17.89
C ARG A 166 -5.09 0.26 17.09
N ARG A 167 -4.30 0.76 16.12
CA ARG A 167 -4.60 1.98 15.38
C ARG A 167 -5.12 1.72 13.97
N ALA A 168 -4.72 0.62 13.34
CA ALA A 168 -5.12 0.33 11.97
C ALA A 168 -6.64 0.24 11.85
N ASN A 169 -7.21 1.03 10.96
CA ASN A 169 -8.59 0.85 10.54
C ASN A 169 -8.70 -0.41 9.68
N ILE A 170 -9.81 -1.11 9.78
CA ILE A 170 -10.08 -2.29 8.99
C ILE A 170 -11.25 -1.97 8.06
N ALA A 171 -11.02 -2.08 6.77
CA ALA A 171 -12.03 -1.90 5.74
C ALA A 171 -12.17 -3.18 4.93
N TYR A 172 -13.39 -3.52 4.59
CA TYR A 172 -13.72 -4.63 3.71
C TYR A 172 -14.27 -4.09 2.39
N GLU A 173 -13.82 -4.64 1.29
CA GLU A 173 -14.38 -4.42 -0.03
C GLU A 173 -15.02 -5.72 -0.51
N ASP A 174 -16.31 -5.66 -0.83
CA ASP A 174 -17.00 -6.82 -1.37
C ASP A 174 -16.75 -6.99 -2.88
N ARG A 175 -17.34 -8.03 -3.47
CA ARG A 175 -17.15 -8.34 -4.90
C ARG A 175 -17.81 -7.33 -5.84
N THR A 176 -18.67 -6.47 -5.32
CA THR A 176 -19.29 -5.38 -6.09
C THR A 176 -18.48 -4.09 -6.05
N GLY A 177 -17.45 -4.04 -5.21
CA GLY A 177 -16.62 -2.86 -4.96
C GLY A 177 -17.16 -1.95 -3.86
N GLU A 178 -18.21 -2.38 -3.15
CA GLU A 178 -18.69 -1.65 -1.98
C GLU A 178 -17.73 -1.82 -0.81
N VAL A 179 -17.37 -0.69 -0.19
CA VAL A 179 -16.45 -0.65 0.93
C VAL A 179 -17.21 -0.34 2.22
N TYR A 180 -16.95 -1.12 3.24
CA TYR A 180 -17.50 -0.89 4.58
C TYR A 180 -16.42 -1.14 5.65
N TYR A 181 -16.55 -0.44 6.78
CA TYR A 181 -15.61 -0.58 7.88
C TYR A 181 -16.00 -1.73 8.80
N ASP A 182 -14.99 -2.30 9.45
CA ASP A 182 -15.19 -3.32 10.48
C ASP A 182 -15.97 -2.72 11.65
N ASP A 183 -17.07 -3.36 11.99
CA ASP A 183 -17.97 -3.02 13.10
C ASP A 183 -17.91 -4.03 14.26
N THR A 184 -16.91 -4.92 14.22
CA THR A 184 -16.72 -5.92 15.27
C THR A 184 -16.39 -5.23 16.60
N HIS A 185 -17.28 -5.35 17.55
CA HIS A 185 -17.09 -4.88 18.92
C HIS A 185 -16.46 -6.01 19.75
N GLU A 186 -15.30 -5.73 20.35
CA GLU A 186 -14.81 -6.59 21.41
C GLU A 186 -15.79 -6.45 22.59
N GLU A 187 -16.53 -7.52 22.89
CA GLU A 187 -17.11 -7.66 24.20
C GLU A 187 -15.93 -7.76 25.17
N LEU A 188 -15.62 -6.65 25.82
CA LEU A 188 -14.67 -6.65 26.93
C LEU A 188 -15.26 -7.55 28.04
N PRO A 189 -14.49 -8.50 28.55
CA PRO A 189 -14.95 -9.36 29.64
C PRO A 189 -15.24 -8.58 30.92
#